data_29bff9247b05a6afa28c10520f8d64e7
#
_entry.id   29bff9247b05a6afa28c10520f8d64e7
#
_cell.length_a   1.000
_cell.length_b   1.000
_cell.length_c   1.000
_cell.angle_alpha   90.00
_cell.angle_beta   90.00
_cell.angle_gamma   90.00
#
_symmetry.space_group_name_H-M   'P 1'
#
loop_
_entity.id
_entity.type
_entity.pdbx_description
1 polymer ?
#
loop_
_entity_poly.entity_id
_entity_poly.type
_entity_poly.pdbx_seq_one_letter_code
_entity_poly.pdbx_strand_id
1 'polypeptide(L)'
;MKPLVSILITNFNKQKYIKKCIESCLNQNFRKFEICVADNNSTDNSIEVINKFKNKVRIFKIPRKFNSGPQNQLYCIKKMIKKSNGKIICLLDSDDFFYKNKLKTVFYSFKNTNSKFFFDKPYLGNKINFKIKNKKSKHIWPTIFPTSSISFVKSGFNNFEKLSFLTNKKFSHLAIDFRIQVYSMLIKNDYKIIKNKITYYRQIEGGLESNWKKFSLAWWNRRYQAHTYLRKLYKIKNKKINKNFDFLISKILSKFS
;
A
#
# COMPACT_ATOMS: atom_id res chain seq x y z
N MET A 1 0.36 -26.25 9.82
CA MET A 1 -1.00 -25.79 9.39
C MET A 1 -0.84 -24.76 8.29
N LYS A 2 -1.55 -24.90 7.16
CA LYS A 2 -1.43 -23.96 6.03
C LYS A 2 -2.01 -22.59 6.42
N PRO A 3 -1.28 -21.47 6.23
CA PRO A 3 -1.78 -20.14 6.59
C PRO A 3 -2.94 -19.71 5.72
N LEU A 4 -3.90 -18.98 6.30
CA LEU A 4 -5.01 -18.35 5.59
C LEU A 4 -4.69 -16.90 5.22
N VAL A 5 -3.86 -16.23 6.03
CA VAL A 5 -3.46 -14.84 5.86
C VAL A 5 -1.94 -14.74 5.76
N SER A 6 -1.44 -13.96 4.81
CA SER A 6 -0.03 -13.56 4.75
C SER A 6 0.08 -12.08 5.04
N ILE A 7 0.86 -11.70 6.05
CA ILE A 7 1.26 -10.32 6.31
C ILE A 7 2.53 -10.06 5.51
N LEU A 8 2.51 -9.04 4.66
CA LEU A 8 3.67 -8.65 3.85
C LEU A 8 4.21 -7.33 4.34
N ILE A 9 5.39 -7.36 4.97
CA ILE A 9 6.08 -6.19 5.49
C ILE A 9 7.16 -5.78 4.50
N THR A 10 7.14 -4.51 4.08
CA THR A 10 8.21 -3.90 3.28
C THR A 10 9.10 -3.04 4.16
N ASN A 11 10.41 -3.27 4.10
CA ASN A 11 11.40 -2.57 4.89
C ASN A 11 12.50 -1.95 4.02
N PHE A 12 12.86 -0.71 4.34
CA PHE A 12 14.05 -0.03 3.87
C PHE A 12 14.45 1.06 4.86
N ASN A 13 15.58 0.88 5.56
CA ASN A 13 16.14 1.82 6.53
C ASN A 13 15.13 2.25 7.62
N LYS A 14 14.58 1.25 8.36
CA LYS A 14 13.60 1.45 9.43
C LYS A 14 13.98 0.73 10.73
N GLN A 15 15.29 0.67 11.07
CA GLN A 15 15.78 -0.01 12.26
C GLN A 15 15.05 0.39 13.56
N LYS A 16 14.64 1.67 13.69
CA LYS A 16 13.94 2.19 14.88
C LYS A 16 12.51 1.63 15.03
N TYR A 17 11.88 1.15 13.96
CA TYR A 17 10.46 0.82 13.93
C TYR A 17 10.16 -0.65 13.67
N ILE A 18 11.01 -1.34 12.88
CA ILE A 18 10.74 -2.68 12.37
C ILE A 18 10.51 -3.71 13.48
N LYS A 19 11.17 -3.57 14.65
CA LYS A 19 10.94 -4.44 15.80
C LYS A 19 9.47 -4.40 16.24
N LYS A 20 8.95 -3.20 16.54
CA LYS A 20 7.55 -3.02 16.96
C LYS A 20 6.55 -3.47 15.89
N CYS A 21 6.88 -3.25 14.62
CA CYS A 21 6.08 -3.72 13.49
C CYS A 21 5.93 -5.25 13.52
N ILE A 22 7.04 -6.00 13.59
CA ILE A 22 7.02 -7.47 13.63
C ILE A 22 6.32 -7.98 14.89
N GLU A 23 6.62 -7.43 16.07
CA GLU A 23 5.97 -7.80 17.33
C GLU A 23 4.46 -7.63 17.29
N SER A 24 3.96 -6.56 16.65
CA SER A 24 2.52 -6.35 16.46
C SER A 24 1.85 -7.43 15.61
N CYS A 25 2.59 -7.97 14.65
CA CYS A 25 2.13 -9.08 13.81
C CYS A 25 2.12 -10.42 14.58
N LEU A 26 3.11 -10.65 15.43
CA LEU A 26 3.19 -11.85 16.27
C LEU A 26 2.08 -11.87 17.33
N ASN A 27 1.63 -10.70 17.80
CA ASN A 27 0.62 -10.53 18.85
C ASN A 27 -0.84 -10.51 18.32
N GLN A 28 -1.11 -11.07 17.14
CA GLN A 28 -2.46 -11.11 16.58
C GLN A 28 -3.37 -12.17 17.25
N ASN A 29 -4.64 -11.81 17.48
CA ASN A 29 -5.70 -12.72 17.96
C ASN A 29 -6.24 -13.62 16.83
N PHE A 30 -5.34 -14.15 16.01
CA PHE A 30 -5.64 -15.04 14.89
C PHE A 30 -4.43 -15.95 14.68
N ARG A 31 -4.63 -17.26 14.44
CA ARG A 31 -3.53 -18.23 14.48
C ARG A 31 -3.07 -18.70 13.08
N LYS A 32 -3.94 -18.68 12.07
CA LYS A 32 -3.64 -19.24 10.74
C LYS A 32 -3.01 -18.20 9.81
N PHE A 33 -1.83 -17.68 10.16
CA PHE A 33 -1.12 -16.68 9.35
C PHE A 33 0.38 -16.94 9.23
N GLU A 34 1.01 -16.29 8.29
CA GLU A 34 2.46 -16.17 8.14
C GLU A 34 2.87 -14.70 8.05
N ILE A 35 4.11 -14.42 8.38
CA ILE A 35 4.73 -13.10 8.25
C ILE A 35 5.86 -13.21 7.24
N CYS A 36 5.81 -12.40 6.20
CA CYS A 36 6.84 -12.25 5.18
C CYS A 36 7.42 -10.83 5.29
N VAL A 37 8.72 -10.73 5.51
CA VAL A 37 9.44 -9.45 5.60
C VAL A 37 10.38 -9.33 4.42
N ALA A 38 10.21 -8.32 3.59
CA ALA A 38 11.14 -7.98 2.53
C ALA A 38 12.04 -6.82 2.98
N ASP A 39 13.32 -7.09 3.15
CA ASP A 39 14.32 -6.05 3.26
C ASP A 39 14.83 -5.66 1.87
N ASN A 40 14.67 -4.38 1.53
CA ASN A 40 15.01 -3.85 0.21
C ASN A 40 16.41 -3.23 0.20
N ASN A 41 17.40 -4.01 0.64
CA ASN A 41 18.80 -3.61 0.71
C ASN A 41 19.00 -2.41 1.65
N SER A 42 18.55 -2.53 2.90
CA SER A 42 18.80 -1.53 3.95
C SER A 42 20.29 -1.38 4.24
N THR A 43 20.69 -0.15 4.53
CA THR A 43 22.06 0.24 4.90
C THR A 43 22.22 0.54 6.38
N ASP A 44 21.10 0.56 7.13
CA ASP A 44 21.06 0.64 8.59
C ASP A 44 20.99 -0.76 9.22
N ASN A 45 20.88 -0.85 10.54
CA ASN A 45 20.82 -2.13 11.25
C ASN A 45 19.45 -2.84 11.15
N SER A 46 18.58 -2.46 10.20
CA SER A 46 17.26 -3.10 9.99
C SER A 46 17.37 -4.60 9.86
N ILE A 47 18.32 -5.09 9.04
CA ILE A 47 18.45 -6.53 8.77
C ILE A 47 18.87 -7.32 10.01
N GLU A 48 19.70 -6.74 10.88
CA GLU A 48 20.08 -7.37 12.14
C GLU A 48 18.89 -7.51 13.08
N VAL A 49 18.06 -6.45 13.15
CA VAL A 49 16.82 -6.48 13.96
C VAL A 49 15.85 -7.53 13.41
N ILE A 50 15.67 -7.63 12.08
CA ILE A 50 14.80 -8.61 11.43
C ILE A 50 15.30 -10.04 11.70
N ASN A 51 16.62 -10.26 11.66
CA ASN A 51 17.23 -11.59 11.88
C ASN A 51 16.96 -12.15 13.29
N LYS A 52 16.71 -11.30 14.30
CA LYS A 52 16.29 -11.76 15.63
C LYS A 52 14.96 -12.51 15.62
N PHE A 53 14.17 -12.33 14.57
CA PHE A 53 12.88 -13.00 14.37
C PHE A 53 12.91 -14.13 13.33
N LYS A 54 14.08 -14.55 12.83
CA LYS A 54 14.23 -15.53 11.72
C LYS A 54 13.41 -16.83 11.88
N ASN A 55 13.20 -17.29 13.11
CA ASN A 55 12.41 -18.50 13.40
C ASN A 55 10.88 -18.26 13.40
N LYS A 56 10.43 -17.00 13.32
CA LYS A 56 9.01 -16.60 13.39
C LYS A 56 8.52 -15.93 12.13
N VAL A 57 9.43 -15.45 11.26
CA VAL A 57 9.11 -14.73 10.03
C VAL A 57 9.91 -15.29 8.85
N ARG A 58 9.36 -15.18 7.65
CA ARG A 58 10.07 -15.49 6.41
C ARG A 58 10.74 -14.22 5.90
N ILE A 59 12.05 -14.25 5.78
CA ILE A 59 12.86 -13.09 5.39
C ILE A 59 13.21 -13.17 3.91
N PHE A 60 13.02 -12.07 3.19
CA PHE A 60 13.34 -11.91 1.78
C PHE A 60 14.30 -10.74 1.62
N LYS A 61 15.57 -11.01 1.32
CA LYS A 61 16.54 -9.99 0.93
C LYS A 61 16.31 -9.68 -0.55
N ILE A 62 15.81 -8.50 -0.86
CA ILE A 62 15.45 -8.09 -2.23
C ILE A 62 16.28 -6.86 -2.61
N PRO A 63 17.20 -6.98 -3.57
CA PRO A 63 18.00 -5.84 -4.01
C PRO A 63 17.10 -4.75 -4.62
N ARG A 64 17.51 -3.50 -4.47
CA ARG A 64 16.85 -2.37 -5.13
C ARG A 64 17.01 -2.49 -6.64
N LYS A 65 15.89 -2.33 -7.34
CA LYS A 65 15.84 -2.45 -8.81
C LYS A 65 15.56 -1.12 -9.50
N PHE A 66 14.98 -0.18 -8.80
CA PHE A 66 14.52 1.10 -9.32
C PHE A 66 15.09 2.25 -8.52
N ASN A 67 15.26 3.42 -9.13
CA ASN A 67 15.61 4.64 -8.41
C ASN A 67 14.46 5.21 -7.56
N SER A 68 13.26 4.68 -7.75
CA SER A 68 12.03 5.10 -7.08
C SER A 68 11.69 4.21 -5.89
N GLY A 69 11.47 4.81 -4.71
CA GLY A 69 10.97 4.12 -3.52
C GLY A 69 9.63 3.42 -3.75
N PRO A 70 8.60 4.11 -4.28
CA PRO A 70 7.31 3.49 -4.62
C PRO A 70 7.41 2.27 -5.56
N GLN A 71 8.28 2.31 -6.57
CA GLN A 71 8.47 1.17 -7.47
C GLN A 71 9.17 0.00 -6.76
N ASN A 72 10.17 0.28 -5.93
CA ASN A 72 10.84 -0.76 -5.14
C ASN A 72 9.89 -1.41 -4.14
N GLN A 73 9.05 -0.63 -3.45
CA GLN A 73 8.02 -1.17 -2.54
C GLN A 73 7.07 -2.12 -3.28
N LEU A 74 6.52 -1.69 -4.41
CA LEU A 74 5.62 -2.52 -5.21
C LEU A 74 6.34 -3.79 -5.75
N TYR A 75 7.62 -3.68 -6.10
CA TYR A 75 8.43 -4.80 -6.52
C TYR A 75 8.63 -5.83 -5.41
N CYS A 76 8.93 -5.38 -4.18
CA CYS A 76 9.03 -6.23 -3.01
C CYS A 76 7.72 -6.95 -2.72
N ILE A 77 6.59 -6.23 -2.72
CA ILE A 77 5.26 -6.80 -2.52
C ILE A 77 4.96 -7.87 -3.57
N LYS A 78 5.22 -7.59 -4.85
CA LYS A 78 5.04 -8.56 -5.95
C LYS A 78 5.85 -9.83 -5.73
N LYS A 79 7.12 -9.70 -5.31
CA LYS A 79 7.99 -10.85 -5.02
C LYS A 79 7.47 -11.67 -3.85
N MET A 80 7.06 -11.01 -2.77
CA MET A 80 6.50 -11.69 -1.59
C MET A 80 5.17 -12.39 -1.90
N ILE A 81 4.25 -11.76 -2.65
CA ILE A 81 2.97 -12.38 -3.04
C ILE A 81 3.18 -13.72 -3.73
N LYS A 82 4.15 -13.80 -4.66
CA LYS A 82 4.47 -15.04 -5.38
C LYS A 82 4.91 -16.17 -4.44
N LYS A 83 5.58 -15.83 -3.34
CA LYS A 83 6.14 -16.77 -2.37
C LYS A 83 5.25 -16.97 -1.14
N SER A 84 4.22 -16.17 -0.95
CA SER A 84 3.29 -16.29 0.18
C SER A 84 2.29 -17.43 -0.03
N ASN A 85 1.80 -18.01 1.07
CA ASN A 85 0.89 -19.16 1.06
C ASN A 85 -0.55 -18.79 1.42
N GLY A 86 -0.78 -17.64 2.08
CA GLY A 86 -2.10 -17.19 2.48
C GLY A 86 -2.99 -16.80 1.29
N LYS A 87 -4.28 -17.08 1.41
CA LYS A 87 -5.31 -16.63 0.45
C LYS A 87 -5.59 -15.13 0.57
N ILE A 88 -5.45 -14.59 1.78
CA ILE A 88 -5.64 -13.17 2.10
C ILE A 88 -4.27 -12.55 2.33
N ILE A 89 -4.04 -11.39 1.75
CA ILE A 89 -2.82 -10.61 1.90
C ILE A 89 -3.15 -9.36 2.71
N CYS A 90 -2.37 -9.08 3.76
CA CYS A 90 -2.38 -7.83 4.51
C CYS A 90 -1.04 -7.12 4.28
N LEU A 91 -1.06 -5.91 3.75
CA LEU A 91 0.14 -5.10 3.57
C LEU A 91 0.48 -4.35 4.86
N LEU A 92 1.78 -4.17 5.12
CA LEU A 92 2.25 -3.39 6.27
C LEU A 92 3.59 -2.73 5.94
N ASP A 93 3.68 -1.43 6.16
CA ASP A 93 4.92 -0.69 6.10
C ASP A 93 5.68 -0.85 7.43
N SER A 94 6.99 -0.96 7.37
CA SER A 94 7.82 -1.31 8.54
C SER A 94 7.86 -0.25 9.65
N ASP A 95 7.36 0.96 9.39
CA ASP A 95 7.20 2.03 10.37
C ASP A 95 5.81 2.07 11.03
N ASP A 96 4.87 1.23 10.57
CA ASP A 96 3.52 1.10 11.11
C ASP A 96 3.38 -0.12 12.02
N PHE A 97 2.19 -0.32 12.59
CA PHE A 97 1.86 -1.55 13.31
C PHE A 97 0.36 -1.88 13.28
N PHE A 98 0.04 -3.15 13.51
CA PHE A 98 -1.33 -3.63 13.60
C PHE A 98 -1.81 -3.70 15.05
N TYR A 99 -3.10 -3.42 15.28
CA TYR A 99 -3.78 -3.76 16.52
C TYR A 99 -4.11 -5.26 16.55
N LYS A 100 -4.24 -5.83 17.74
CA LYS A 100 -4.43 -7.28 18.00
C LYS A 100 -5.53 -7.94 17.16
N ASN A 101 -6.56 -7.20 16.80
CA ASN A 101 -7.72 -7.72 16.08
C ASN A 101 -7.64 -7.58 14.55
N LYS A 102 -6.53 -7.07 14.00
CA LYS A 102 -6.42 -6.81 12.55
C LYS A 102 -6.77 -8.03 11.72
N LEU A 103 -6.07 -9.12 11.91
CA LEU A 103 -6.24 -10.32 11.09
C LEU A 103 -7.61 -10.97 11.28
N LYS A 104 -8.10 -11.03 12.52
CA LYS A 104 -9.45 -11.54 12.83
C LYS A 104 -10.52 -10.73 12.10
N THR A 105 -10.46 -9.41 12.19
CA THR A 105 -11.43 -8.52 11.54
C THR A 105 -11.39 -8.64 10.02
N VAL A 106 -10.21 -8.64 9.41
CA VAL A 106 -10.05 -8.80 7.96
C VAL A 106 -10.57 -10.16 7.50
N PHE A 107 -10.25 -11.23 8.21
CA PHE A 107 -10.71 -12.58 7.87
C PHE A 107 -12.23 -12.72 7.88
N TYR A 108 -12.90 -12.21 8.92
CA TYR A 108 -14.38 -12.22 8.96
C TYR A 108 -15.02 -11.29 7.94
N SER A 109 -14.40 -10.13 7.66
CA SER A 109 -14.85 -9.25 6.59
C SER A 109 -14.78 -9.94 5.23
N PHE A 110 -13.74 -10.73 4.99
CA PHE A 110 -13.61 -11.55 3.79
C PHE A 110 -14.68 -12.65 3.70
N LYS A 111 -14.95 -13.36 4.81
CA LYS A 111 -15.96 -14.42 4.84
C LYS A 111 -17.37 -13.90 4.54
N ASN A 112 -17.68 -12.69 4.98
CA ASN A 112 -19.02 -12.11 4.93
C ASN A 112 -19.28 -11.29 3.66
N THR A 113 -18.36 -11.26 2.69
CA THR A 113 -18.54 -10.53 1.43
C THR A 113 -17.77 -11.20 0.29
N ASN A 114 -18.24 -10.98 -0.93
CA ASN A 114 -17.53 -11.42 -2.14
C ASN A 114 -16.45 -10.41 -2.60
N SER A 115 -16.24 -9.32 -1.86
CA SER A 115 -15.24 -8.31 -2.23
C SER A 115 -13.82 -8.87 -2.13
N LYS A 116 -12.96 -8.46 -3.07
CA LYS A 116 -11.57 -8.88 -3.12
C LYS A 116 -10.61 -7.89 -2.47
N PHE A 117 -11.03 -6.64 -2.23
CA PHE A 117 -10.21 -5.59 -1.66
C PHE A 117 -10.85 -5.00 -0.41
N PHE A 118 -10.05 -4.80 0.62
CA PHE A 118 -10.48 -4.30 1.93
C PHE A 118 -9.57 -3.16 2.37
N PHE A 119 -10.19 -2.10 2.89
CA PHE A 119 -9.48 -0.93 3.39
C PHE A 119 -9.99 -0.62 4.80
N ASP A 120 -9.13 -0.68 5.80
CA ASP A 120 -9.52 -0.31 7.14
C ASP A 120 -9.18 1.15 7.45
N LYS A 121 -9.96 1.74 8.34
CA LYS A 121 -9.73 3.10 8.80
C LYS A 121 -8.50 3.13 9.70
N PRO A 122 -7.42 3.88 9.37
CA PRO A 122 -6.24 3.93 10.21
C PRO A 122 -6.48 4.80 11.45
N TYR A 123 -5.75 4.50 12.52
CA TYR A 123 -5.45 5.44 13.58
C TYR A 123 -4.22 6.24 13.18
N LEU A 124 -4.28 7.57 13.23
CA LEU A 124 -3.17 8.45 12.85
C LEU A 124 -2.38 8.86 14.10
N GLY A 125 -1.06 8.71 14.04
CA GLY A 125 -0.18 8.99 15.18
C GLY A 125 -0.13 10.46 15.61
N ASN A 126 -0.52 11.39 14.75
CA ASN A 126 -0.52 12.84 14.98
C ASN A 126 -1.88 13.43 15.42
N LYS A 127 -2.78 12.62 15.94
CA LYS A 127 -4.13 13.03 16.38
C LYS A 127 -5.07 13.57 15.28
N ILE A 128 -4.65 13.62 14.02
CA ILE A 128 -5.53 14.00 12.92
C ILE A 128 -6.49 12.86 12.60
N ASN A 129 -7.80 13.15 12.54
CA ASN A 129 -8.78 12.15 12.17
C ASN A 129 -8.74 11.84 10.67
N PHE A 130 -8.59 10.56 10.33
CA PHE A 130 -8.70 10.09 8.95
C PHE A 130 -10.12 10.30 8.42
N LYS A 131 -10.26 11.22 7.46
CA LYS A 131 -11.56 11.56 6.85
C LYS A 131 -11.77 10.77 5.56
N ILE A 132 -12.88 10.03 5.48
CA ILE A 132 -13.29 9.36 4.24
C ILE A 132 -14.07 10.37 3.40
N LYS A 133 -13.63 10.59 2.16
CA LYS A 133 -14.33 11.46 1.20
C LYS A 133 -15.69 10.86 0.83
N ASN A 134 -16.74 11.64 0.88
CA ASN A 134 -18.04 11.21 0.40
C ASN A 134 -18.04 10.99 -1.12
N LYS A 135 -18.84 10.03 -1.62
CA LYS A 135 -18.98 9.75 -3.06
C LYS A 135 -19.35 10.99 -3.90
N LYS A 136 -19.99 11.99 -3.30
CA LYS A 136 -20.37 13.28 -3.93
C LYS A 136 -19.23 14.30 -4.01
N SER A 137 -18.00 13.97 -3.55
CA SER A 137 -16.90 14.93 -3.60
C SER A 137 -16.45 15.17 -5.06
N LYS A 138 -16.15 16.42 -5.42
CA LYS A 138 -15.61 16.84 -6.73
C LYS A 138 -14.22 16.25 -7.06
N HIS A 139 -13.69 15.35 -6.23
CA HIS A 139 -12.39 14.75 -6.43
C HIS A 139 -12.46 13.57 -7.41
N ILE A 140 -11.53 13.55 -8.36
CA ILE A 140 -11.44 12.52 -9.40
C ILE A 140 -11.10 11.14 -8.82
N TRP A 141 -10.28 11.09 -7.76
CA TRP A 141 -9.91 9.84 -7.09
C TRP A 141 -10.49 9.73 -5.69
N PRO A 142 -10.66 8.48 -5.22
CA PRO A 142 -11.27 8.22 -3.91
C PRO A 142 -10.36 8.70 -2.77
N THR A 143 -10.84 8.55 -1.53
CA THR A 143 -9.97 8.60 -0.35
C THR A 143 -8.85 7.59 -0.52
N ILE A 144 -7.60 8.00 -0.30
CA ILE A 144 -6.46 7.09 -0.32
C ILE A 144 -6.14 6.67 1.10
N PHE A 145 -6.30 5.37 1.37
CA PHE A 145 -5.92 4.74 2.63
C PHE A 145 -4.42 4.40 2.57
N PRO A 146 -3.66 4.49 3.67
CA PRO A 146 -2.25 4.13 3.68
C PRO A 146 -2.06 2.64 3.35
N THR A 147 -0.87 2.27 2.85
CA THR A 147 -0.51 0.90 2.47
C THR A 147 -0.87 -0.11 3.56
N SER A 148 -0.56 0.20 4.81
CA SER A 148 -0.80 -0.66 5.97
C SER A 148 -2.28 -0.92 6.28
N SER A 149 -3.18 -0.09 5.72
CA SER A 149 -4.64 -0.30 5.81
C SER A 149 -5.21 -1.17 4.69
N ILE A 150 -4.37 -1.72 3.81
CA ILE A 150 -4.81 -2.46 2.63
C ILE A 150 -4.72 -3.96 2.88
N SER A 151 -5.83 -4.65 2.63
CA SER A 151 -5.88 -6.10 2.58
C SER A 151 -6.64 -6.55 1.33
N PHE A 152 -6.29 -7.71 0.77
CA PHE A 152 -6.97 -8.20 -0.43
C PHE A 152 -6.86 -9.73 -0.55
N VAL A 153 -7.74 -10.31 -1.36
CA VAL A 153 -7.63 -11.72 -1.75
C VAL A 153 -6.52 -11.86 -2.78
N LYS A 154 -5.61 -12.80 -2.58
CA LYS A 154 -4.44 -13.01 -3.45
C LYS A 154 -4.80 -13.10 -4.93
N SER A 155 -5.89 -13.78 -5.27
CA SER A 155 -6.38 -13.86 -6.67
C SER A 155 -6.81 -12.50 -7.26
N GLY A 156 -7.21 -11.53 -6.43
CA GLY A 156 -7.53 -10.17 -6.87
C GLY A 156 -6.31 -9.39 -7.34
N PHE A 157 -5.11 -9.74 -6.84
CA PHE A 157 -3.87 -9.09 -7.21
C PHE A 157 -3.41 -9.43 -8.64
N ASN A 158 -3.68 -10.61 -9.16
CA ASN A 158 -3.20 -11.06 -10.47
C ASN A 158 -3.62 -10.11 -11.61
N ASN A 159 -4.87 -9.66 -11.61
CA ASN A 159 -5.36 -8.69 -12.58
C ASN A 159 -4.84 -7.28 -12.32
N PHE A 160 -4.71 -6.90 -11.05
CA PHE A 160 -4.11 -5.62 -10.65
C PHE A 160 -2.64 -5.54 -11.06
N GLU A 161 -1.87 -6.62 -10.91
CA GLU A 161 -0.44 -6.65 -11.23
C GLU A 161 -0.15 -6.15 -12.65
N LYS A 162 -0.91 -6.62 -13.64
CA LYS A 162 -0.79 -6.20 -15.04
C LYS A 162 -1.07 -4.70 -15.22
N LEU A 163 -2.03 -4.17 -14.48
CA LEU A 163 -2.46 -2.78 -14.54
C LEU A 163 -1.70 -1.85 -13.56
N SER A 164 -0.82 -2.41 -12.74
CA SER A 164 0.03 -1.63 -11.83
C SER A 164 1.10 -0.83 -12.59
N PHE A 165 1.46 -1.25 -13.80
CA PHE A 165 2.52 -0.64 -14.62
C PHE A 165 3.82 -0.42 -13.84
N LEU A 166 4.24 -1.42 -13.05
CA LEU A 166 5.39 -1.35 -12.14
C LEU A 166 6.66 -0.80 -12.83
N THR A 167 6.97 -1.29 -14.03
CA THR A 167 8.19 -0.94 -14.77
C THR A 167 8.09 0.35 -15.56
N ASN A 168 6.91 0.98 -15.63
CA ASN A 168 6.71 2.19 -16.41
C ASN A 168 7.25 3.41 -15.64
N LYS A 169 8.34 4.01 -16.16
CA LYS A 169 8.97 5.22 -15.59
C LYS A 169 7.99 6.40 -15.45
N LYS A 170 6.97 6.49 -16.33
CA LYS A 170 5.93 7.54 -16.26
C LYS A 170 5.06 7.48 -14.99
N PHE A 171 5.17 6.43 -14.18
CA PHE A 171 4.40 6.25 -12.94
C PHE A 171 5.32 5.97 -11.74
N SER A 172 6.58 6.38 -11.82
CA SER A 172 7.60 6.09 -10.80
C SER A 172 7.26 6.63 -9.41
N HIS A 173 6.57 7.76 -9.32
CA HIS A 173 6.22 8.40 -8.04
C HIS A 173 4.88 7.91 -7.45
N LEU A 174 4.17 7.00 -8.13
CA LEU A 174 2.90 6.48 -7.61
C LEU A 174 3.12 5.28 -6.71
N ALA A 175 2.77 5.42 -5.45
CA ALA A 175 2.81 4.35 -4.47
C ALA A 175 1.72 3.29 -4.74
N ILE A 176 1.86 2.12 -4.14
CA ILE A 176 0.93 0.99 -4.31
C ILE A 176 -0.47 1.33 -3.79
N ASP A 177 -0.56 2.08 -2.71
CA ASP A 177 -1.82 2.49 -2.10
C ASP A 177 -2.72 3.24 -3.09
N PHE A 178 -2.18 4.24 -3.79
CA PHE A 178 -2.91 4.95 -4.85
C PHE A 178 -3.33 4.00 -5.97
N ARG A 179 -2.39 3.19 -6.48
CA ARG A 179 -2.65 2.32 -7.64
C ARG A 179 -3.73 1.29 -7.36
N ILE A 180 -3.65 0.59 -6.22
CA ILE A 180 -4.58 -0.49 -5.88
C ILE A 180 -5.98 0.06 -5.58
N GLN A 181 -6.07 1.23 -4.96
CA GLN A 181 -7.35 1.84 -4.62
C GLN A 181 -8.06 2.42 -5.83
N VAL A 182 -7.34 3.12 -6.71
CA VAL A 182 -7.90 3.55 -8.00
C VAL A 182 -8.41 2.34 -8.80
N TYR A 183 -7.63 1.26 -8.85
CA TYR A 183 -8.03 0.03 -9.53
C TYR A 183 -9.28 -0.60 -8.90
N SER A 184 -9.26 -0.86 -7.61
CA SER A 184 -10.35 -1.58 -6.92
C SER A 184 -11.62 -0.74 -6.83
N MET A 185 -11.51 0.56 -6.52
CA MET A 185 -12.66 1.42 -6.26
C MET A 185 -13.27 2.00 -7.54
N LEU A 186 -12.45 2.47 -8.49
CA LEU A 186 -12.95 3.17 -9.69
C LEU A 186 -13.08 2.27 -10.90
N ILE A 187 -12.21 1.27 -11.04
CA ILE A 187 -12.18 0.41 -12.23
C ILE A 187 -13.00 -0.87 -12.01
N LYS A 188 -12.84 -1.51 -10.86
CA LYS A 188 -13.54 -2.77 -10.54
C LYS A 188 -14.81 -2.59 -9.74
N ASN A 189 -14.89 -1.52 -8.94
CA ASN A 189 -15.95 -1.33 -7.92
C ASN A 189 -16.09 -2.55 -7.00
N ASP A 190 -14.95 -3.16 -6.67
CA ASP A 190 -14.85 -4.40 -5.89
C ASP A 190 -14.02 -4.12 -4.63
N TYR A 191 -14.67 -3.55 -3.61
CA TYR A 191 -14.01 -3.23 -2.35
C TYR A 191 -15.00 -3.12 -1.20
N LYS A 192 -14.46 -3.26 0.03
CA LYS A 192 -15.17 -3.02 1.29
C LYS A 192 -14.34 -2.13 2.20
N ILE A 193 -14.97 -1.17 2.85
CA ILE A 193 -14.33 -0.36 3.89
C ILE A 193 -14.67 -0.95 5.26
N ILE A 194 -13.65 -1.30 6.01
CA ILE A 194 -13.74 -1.76 7.41
C ILE A 194 -13.71 -0.50 8.28
N LYS A 195 -14.78 -0.28 9.06
CA LYS A 195 -14.91 0.93 9.88
C LYS A 195 -14.00 0.92 11.13
N ASN A 196 -13.57 -0.26 11.56
CA ASN A 196 -12.72 -0.44 12.72
C ASN A 196 -11.34 0.16 12.50
N LYS A 197 -10.80 0.83 13.52
CA LYS A 197 -9.42 1.32 13.54
C LYS A 197 -8.52 0.17 14.04
N ILE A 198 -7.95 -0.56 13.10
CA ILE A 198 -7.15 -1.78 13.36
C ILE A 198 -5.71 -1.68 12.83
N THR A 199 -5.34 -0.52 12.28
CA THR A 199 -3.99 -0.18 11.83
C THR A 199 -3.57 1.14 12.45
N TYR A 200 -2.36 1.20 12.99
CA TYR A 200 -1.70 2.44 13.39
C TYR A 200 -0.79 2.89 12.26
N TYR A 201 -1.10 4.04 11.68
CA TYR A 201 -0.31 4.68 10.65
C TYR A 201 0.56 5.76 11.26
N ARG A 202 1.88 5.56 11.20
CA ARG A 202 2.86 6.49 11.73
C ARG A 202 3.25 7.49 10.65
N GLN A 203 2.94 8.74 10.87
CA GLN A 203 3.43 9.83 10.02
C GLN A 203 4.77 10.27 10.56
N ILE A 204 5.86 9.80 9.94
CA ILE A 204 7.23 10.14 10.32
C ILE A 204 7.82 11.16 9.34
N GLU A 205 8.67 12.04 9.85
CA GLU A 205 9.55 12.86 9.02
C GLU A 205 10.52 11.93 8.26
N GLY A 206 10.80 12.22 7.00
CA GLY A 206 11.60 11.34 6.14
C GLY A 206 10.90 10.10 5.60
N GLY A 207 9.57 9.97 5.79
CA GLY A 207 8.75 8.97 5.08
C GLY A 207 8.65 9.27 3.58
N LEU A 208 8.18 8.28 2.79
CA LEU A 208 8.01 8.48 1.34
C LEU A 208 7.18 9.72 0.99
N GLU A 209 6.18 10.07 1.81
CA GLU A 209 5.31 11.22 1.58
C GLU A 209 5.98 12.58 1.85
N SER A 210 6.98 12.65 2.72
CA SER A 210 7.70 13.89 3.02
C SER A 210 8.49 14.42 1.83
N ASN A 211 8.82 13.56 0.86
CA ASN A 211 9.50 13.93 -0.38
C ASN A 211 8.62 14.79 -1.33
N TRP A 212 7.33 14.90 -1.06
CA TRP A 212 6.39 15.65 -1.90
C TRP A 212 5.71 16.76 -1.10
N LYS A 213 6.48 17.79 -0.73
CA LYS A 213 5.92 19.00 -0.11
C LYS A 213 4.81 19.55 -1.00
N LYS A 214 3.64 19.79 -0.43
CA LYS A 214 2.46 20.28 -1.17
C LYS A 214 2.81 21.53 -1.99
N PHE A 215 2.38 21.54 -3.26
CA PHE A 215 2.65 22.57 -4.27
C PHE A 215 4.11 22.66 -4.78
N SER A 216 5.04 21.79 -4.34
CA SER A 216 6.36 21.70 -4.99
C SER A 216 6.25 21.11 -6.41
N LEU A 217 7.28 21.31 -7.25
CA LEU A 217 7.31 20.73 -8.59
C LEU A 217 7.22 19.20 -8.54
N ALA A 218 7.90 18.56 -7.58
CA ALA A 218 7.81 17.12 -7.37
C ALA A 218 6.38 16.67 -7.02
N TRP A 219 5.64 17.45 -6.22
CA TRP A 219 4.24 17.19 -5.92
C TRP A 219 3.35 17.32 -7.16
N TRP A 220 3.56 18.31 -8.01
CA TRP A 220 2.82 18.49 -9.26
C TRP A 220 3.13 17.37 -10.26
N ASN A 221 4.38 16.93 -10.35
CA ASN A 221 4.77 15.79 -11.18
C ASN A 221 4.04 14.50 -10.72
N ARG A 222 4.09 14.19 -9.42
CA ARG A 222 3.34 13.04 -8.87
C ARG A 222 1.84 13.15 -9.17
N ARG A 223 1.27 14.35 -9.09
CA ARG A 223 -0.13 14.62 -9.38
C ARG A 223 -0.47 14.42 -10.86
N TYR A 224 0.40 14.87 -11.75
CA TYR A 224 0.29 14.59 -13.18
C TYR A 224 0.39 13.11 -13.50
N GLN A 225 1.31 12.38 -12.86
CA GLN A 225 1.41 10.93 -12.98
C GLN A 225 0.11 10.24 -12.53
N ALA A 226 -0.50 10.69 -11.43
CA ALA A 226 -1.77 10.17 -10.94
C ALA A 226 -2.92 10.35 -11.95
N HIS A 227 -3.05 11.53 -12.53
CA HIS A 227 -4.01 11.80 -13.59
C HIS A 227 -3.77 10.93 -14.83
N THR A 228 -2.52 10.80 -15.26
CA THR A 228 -2.15 10.02 -16.45
C THR A 228 -2.42 8.52 -16.23
N TYR A 229 -2.10 8.01 -15.04
CA TYR A 229 -2.40 6.64 -14.65
C TYR A 229 -3.90 6.34 -14.67
N LEU A 230 -4.70 7.21 -14.05
CA LEU A 230 -6.15 7.08 -14.03
C LEU A 230 -6.73 7.07 -15.46
N ARG A 231 -6.31 8.02 -16.31
CA ARG A 231 -6.74 8.10 -17.71
C ARG A 231 -6.38 6.83 -18.50
N LYS A 232 -5.18 6.27 -18.26
CA LYS A 232 -4.77 5.02 -18.89
C LYS A 232 -5.66 3.85 -18.47
N LEU A 233 -6.01 3.75 -17.19
CA LEU A 233 -6.93 2.71 -16.71
C LEU A 233 -8.34 2.86 -17.29
N TYR A 234 -8.87 4.09 -17.37
CA TYR A 234 -10.18 4.36 -17.98
C TYR A 234 -10.21 4.01 -19.46
N LYS A 235 -9.13 4.35 -20.20
CA LYS A 235 -9.00 3.97 -21.62
C LYS A 235 -9.05 2.45 -21.82
N ILE A 236 -8.36 1.67 -20.97
CA ILE A 236 -8.39 0.20 -21.01
C ILE A 236 -9.81 -0.35 -20.76
N LYS A 237 -10.67 0.42 -20.09
CA LYS A 237 -12.07 0.08 -19.81
C LYS A 237 -13.06 0.74 -20.77
N ASN A 238 -12.60 1.30 -21.88
CA ASN A 238 -13.40 2.05 -22.84
C ASN A 238 -14.25 3.15 -22.20
N LYS A 239 -13.75 3.74 -21.09
CA LYS A 239 -14.39 4.86 -20.39
C LYS A 239 -13.63 6.15 -20.68
N LYS A 240 -14.36 7.23 -20.93
CA LYS A 240 -13.79 8.59 -21.07
C LYS A 240 -13.72 9.27 -19.70
N ILE A 241 -12.70 10.09 -19.50
CA ILE A 241 -12.57 11.00 -18.37
C ILE A 241 -12.21 12.38 -18.90
N ASN A 242 -12.98 13.38 -18.54
CA ASN A 242 -12.76 14.73 -19.00
C ASN A 242 -11.46 15.31 -18.43
N LYS A 243 -10.79 16.14 -19.21
CA LYS A 243 -9.69 16.98 -18.72
C LYS A 243 -10.28 18.04 -17.80
N ASN A 244 -9.75 18.14 -16.60
CA ASN A 244 -10.12 19.21 -15.66
C ASN A 244 -8.93 20.15 -15.45
N PHE A 245 -9.19 21.27 -14.81
CA PHE A 245 -8.19 22.31 -14.54
C PHE A 245 -6.96 21.76 -13.79
N ASP A 246 -7.20 20.92 -12.79
CA ASP A 246 -6.15 20.24 -12.02
C ASP A 246 -5.20 19.39 -12.90
N PHE A 247 -5.74 18.67 -13.89
CA PHE A 247 -4.91 17.96 -14.86
C PHE A 247 -4.06 18.90 -15.70
N LEU A 248 -4.64 20.01 -16.18
CA LEU A 248 -3.92 20.95 -17.03
C LEU A 248 -2.77 21.61 -16.28
N ILE A 249 -3.02 22.12 -15.08
CA ILE A 249 -1.96 22.70 -14.22
C ILE A 249 -0.88 21.67 -13.93
N SER A 250 -1.27 20.47 -13.50
CA SER A 250 -0.30 19.40 -13.19
C SER A 250 0.57 19.07 -14.40
N LYS A 251 0.00 19.05 -15.62
CA LYS A 251 0.72 18.80 -16.86
C LYS A 251 1.74 19.91 -17.17
N ILE A 252 1.38 21.18 -16.98
CA ILE A 252 2.27 22.31 -17.22
C ILE A 252 3.43 22.28 -16.21
N LEU A 253 3.12 22.24 -14.92
CA LEU A 253 4.12 22.34 -13.86
C LEU A 253 5.04 21.09 -13.78
N SER A 254 4.56 19.92 -14.21
CA SER A 254 5.40 18.73 -14.28
C SER A 254 6.52 18.77 -15.30
N LYS A 255 6.49 19.74 -16.24
CA LYS A 255 7.59 19.90 -17.24
C LYS A 255 8.83 20.56 -16.64
N PHE A 256 8.69 21.21 -15.49
CA PHE A 256 9.76 21.92 -14.79
C PHE A 256 10.32 21.12 -13.60
N SER A 257 9.96 19.84 -13.44
CA SER A 257 10.36 18.97 -12.33
C SER A 257 11.43 17.95 -12.73
#